data_e2e6c8b7a29a13eb5b7baf0d5f8b3059
#
_entry.id   e2e6c8b7a29a13eb5b7baf0d5f8b3059
#
_cell.length_a   1.000
_cell.length_b   1.000
_cell.length_c   1.000
_cell.angle_alpha   90.00
_cell.angle_beta   90.00
_cell.angle_gamma   90.00
#
_symmetry.space_group_name_H-M   'P 1'
#
loop_
_entity.id
_entity.type
_entity.pdbx_description
1 polymer ?
#
loop_
_entity_poly.entity_id
_entity_poly.type
_entity_poly.pdbx_seq_one_letter_code
_entity_poly.pdbx_strand_id
1 'polypeptide(L)'
;MNLFSKVASASSTALKSVYFSIRDAIAYRGVRDTTKDVTTNHGDVRSGAPGVDAALQLSVVWSCVRLIAETIATLPLITYERKVINGREIRVVARDHSLYALLHDSPNADMTAVEFWEAVVSQICLRGNAYCLITFNTLGRIVALDPLNPALMRNPYRKNGAIQFDYTTPEGVKHYAEEEIWHIKGFGTDGLMGISPITAGWRSMCGATAAENASANTFGKSMRMSGVLTMAEYLSPEQREKAKTKAMGSVFGDDRTGNMMLLEGATSFQQLSMNPADAQMLETRSFSVEDLCRWFGMPPSMIGHGTAVSNWGTGREQINLNLIQYVLRAYMVRIEQGIKKSLMKPAERLRYFSEYSVEGLLRGDSVTRFQVYSTAIQNSIKTPNECRALENDPPLDGGDVLVIQSNLVPITMLGKITSTAQAAKSAMVAWLGIKEKDDGLPD
;
A
#
# COMPACT_ATOMS: atom_id res chain seq x y z
N MET A 1 -39.14 -11.15 -38.92
CA MET A 1 -37.82 -10.76 -38.38
C MET A 1 -37.87 -10.61 -36.84
N ASN A 2 -38.26 -11.59 -36.06
CA ASN A 2 -38.40 -11.44 -34.60
C ASN A 2 -38.36 -12.74 -33.81
N LEU A 3 -37.95 -13.88 -34.37
CA LEU A 3 -37.80 -15.12 -33.61
C LEU A 3 -36.36 -15.37 -33.16
N PHE A 4 -35.38 -15.00 -33.98
CA PHE A 4 -33.95 -15.18 -33.65
C PHE A 4 -33.46 -14.27 -32.51
N SER A 5 -34.01 -13.06 -32.38
CA SER A 5 -33.63 -12.16 -31.27
C SER A 5 -34.17 -12.61 -29.92
N LYS A 6 -35.33 -13.27 -29.88
CA LYS A 6 -35.92 -13.82 -28.65
C LYS A 6 -35.21 -15.10 -28.20
N VAL A 7 -34.72 -15.92 -29.11
CA VAL A 7 -33.95 -17.13 -28.79
C VAL A 7 -32.57 -16.77 -28.30
N ALA A 8 -31.90 -15.75 -28.86
CA ALA A 8 -30.59 -15.29 -28.39
C ALA A 8 -30.65 -14.64 -26.99
N SER A 9 -31.71 -13.89 -26.69
CA SER A 9 -31.91 -13.29 -25.37
C SER A 9 -32.30 -14.34 -24.32
N ALA A 10 -33.12 -15.33 -24.66
CA ALA A 10 -33.48 -16.43 -23.73
C ALA A 10 -32.33 -17.35 -23.42
N SER A 11 -31.44 -17.66 -24.38
CA SER A 11 -30.24 -18.47 -24.14
C SER A 11 -29.22 -17.74 -23.29
N SER A 12 -29.07 -16.41 -23.45
CA SER A 12 -28.13 -15.63 -22.58
C SER A 12 -28.62 -15.54 -21.13
N THR A 13 -29.94 -15.44 -20.95
CA THR A 13 -30.53 -15.39 -19.59
C THR A 13 -30.48 -16.75 -18.91
N ALA A 14 -30.72 -17.84 -19.62
CA ALA A 14 -30.60 -19.19 -19.12
C ALA A 14 -29.14 -19.57 -18.78
N LEU A 15 -28.18 -19.20 -19.62
CA LEU A 15 -26.73 -19.36 -19.34
C LEU A 15 -26.27 -18.52 -18.16
N LYS A 16 -26.78 -17.30 -18.01
CA LYS A 16 -26.53 -16.47 -16.82
C LYS A 16 -27.10 -17.10 -15.56
N SER A 17 -28.33 -17.63 -15.58
CA SER A 17 -28.94 -18.27 -14.43
C SER A 17 -28.20 -19.56 -14.01
N VAL A 18 -27.74 -20.36 -14.98
CA VAL A 18 -26.93 -21.56 -14.71
C VAL A 18 -25.55 -21.19 -14.16
N TYR A 19 -24.90 -20.16 -14.73
CA TYR A 19 -23.62 -19.65 -14.23
C TYR A 19 -23.74 -19.12 -12.79
N PHE A 20 -24.82 -18.38 -12.48
CA PHE A 20 -25.10 -17.90 -11.11
C PHE A 20 -25.41 -19.04 -10.15
N SER A 21 -26.20 -20.04 -10.55
CA SER A 21 -26.53 -21.18 -9.69
C SER A 21 -25.31 -22.09 -9.42
N ILE A 22 -24.43 -22.27 -10.39
CA ILE A 22 -23.17 -23.01 -10.21
C ILE A 22 -22.20 -22.20 -9.32
N ARG A 23 -22.11 -20.90 -9.51
CA ARG A 23 -21.32 -20.01 -8.65
C ARG A 23 -21.80 -20.05 -7.21
N ASP A 24 -23.11 -20.00 -6.97
CA ASP A 24 -23.69 -20.07 -5.62
C ASP A 24 -23.53 -21.44 -5.00
N ALA A 25 -23.58 -22.52 -5.77
CA ALA A 25 -23.36 -23.88 -5.26
C ALA A 25 -21.90 -24.20 -4.89
N ILE A 26 -20.92 -23.59 -5.60
CA ILE A 26 -19.49 -23.85 -5.39
C ILE A 26 -18.87 -22.86 -4.39
N ALA A 27 -19.30 -21.60 -4.41
CA ALA A 27 -18.66 -20.53 -3.64
C ALA A 27 -19.19 -20.36 -2.21
N TYR A 28 -20.40 -20.83 -1.87
CA TYR A 28 -21.07 -20.44 -0.65
C TYR A 28 -21.86 -21.55 0.08
N ARG A 29 -21.26 -22.69 0.23
CA ARG A 29 -21.75 -23.67 1.22
C ARG A 29 -21.32 -23.24 2.62
N GLY A 30 -21.81 -22.12 3.13
CA GLY A 30 -21.46 -21.69 4.47
C GLY A 30 -21.78 -20.24 4.82
N VAL A 31 -22.15 -19.40 3.88
CA VAL A 31 -22.57 -18.03 4.21
C VAL A 31 -24.07 -18.06 4.51
N ARG A 32 -24.42 -18.02 5.79
CA ARG A 32 -25.77 -17.73 6.26
C ARG A 32 -26.26 -16.45 5.59
N ASP A 33 -27.55 -16.41 5.28
CA ASP A 33 -28.26 -15.22 4.82
C ASP A 33 -28.18 -14.17 5.94
N THR A 34 -27.11 -13.35 5.89
CA THR A 34 -26.77 -12.35 6.90
C THR A 34 -27.35 -10.98 6.55
N THR A 35 -28.44 -10.92 5.81
CA THR A 35 -29.12 -9.65 5.51
C THR A 35 -29.54 -8.87 6.77
N LYS A 36 -29.61 -9.53 7.93
CA LYS A 36 -29.89 -8.88 9.22
C LYS A 36 -28.63 -8.55 10.04
N ASP A 37 -27.52 -9.29 9.84
CA ASP A 37 -26.32 -9.12 10.67
C ASP A 37 -25.26 -8.21 10.03
N VAL A 38 -25.33 -7.96 8.70
CA VAL A 38 -24.36 -7.13 7.98
C VAL A 38 -24.59 -5.63 8.22
N THR A 39 -25.79 -5.23 8.60
CA THR A 39 -26.12 -3.82 8.89
C THR A 39 -25.56 -3.30 10.20
N THR A 40 -25.14 -4.17 11.11
CA THR A 40 -24.77 -3.76 12.48
C THR A 40 -23.27 -3.57 12.72
N ASN A 41 -22.39 -4.05 11.86
CA ASN A 41 -20.97 -4.09 12.22
C ASN A 41 -19.99 -3.26 11.33
N HIS A 42 -20.42 -2.75 10.17
CA HIS A 42 -19.48 -2.09 9.25
C HIS A 42 -19.80 -0.62 8.94
N GLY A 43 -20.93 -0.12 9.37
CA GLY A 43 -21.38 1.24 9.08
C GLY A 43 -21.81 2.08 10.29
N ASP A 44 -22.07 1.45 11.42
CA ASP A 44 -22.37 2.21 12.62
C ASP A 44 -21.06 2.75 13.19
N VAL A 45 -20.88 4.04 13.01
CA VAL A 45 -20.01 4.86 13.85
C VAL A 45 -20.45 4.57 15.28
N ARG A 46 -19.72 3.71 15.99
CA ARG A 46 -19.95 3.56 17.43
C ARG A 46 -19.89 4.95 18.01
N SER A 47 -20.93 5.36 18.72
CA SER A 47 -21.01 6.64 19.40
C SER A 47 -19.66 6.90 20.12
N GLY A 48 -18.87 7.85 19.59
CA GLY A 48 -17.53 8.16 20.12
C GLY A 48 -16.33 7.75 19.27
N ALA A 49 -16.48 6.97 18.19
CA ALA A 49 -15.36 6.73 17.27
C ALA A 49 -15.03 8.00 16.46
N PRO A 50 -13.75 8.41 16.34
CA PRO A 50 -13.40 9.54 15.51
C PRO A 50 -13.78 9.23 14.06
N GLY A 51 -14.39 10.19 13.38
CA GLY A 51 -14.60 10.12 11.94
C GLY A 51 -13.26 10.04 11.20
N VAL A 52 -13.27 9.64 9.93
CA VAL A 52 -12.05 9.58 9.08
C VAL A 52 -11.32 10.93 9.09
N ASP A 53 -12.06 12.04 9.02
CA ASP A 53 -11.48 13.40 9.00
C ASP A 53 -10.78 13.73 10.32
N ALA A 54 -11.34 13.32 11.46
CA ALA A 54 -10.70 13.50 12.76
C ALA A 54 -9.47 12.60 12.93
N ALA A 55 -9.50 11.37 12.41
CA ALA A 55 -8.35 10.49 12.43
C ALA A 55 -7.20 11.00 11.54
N LEU A 56 -7.50 11.63 10.40
CA LEU A 56 -6.52 12.25 9.51
C LEU A 56 -5.81 13.48 10.13
N GLN A 57 -6.37 14.09 11.16
CA GLN A 57 -5.70 15.15 11.92
C GLN A 57 -4.53 14.60 12.75
N LEU A 58 -4.52 13.31 13.07
CA LEU A 58 -3.37 12.67 13.70
C LEU A 58 -2.24 12.54 12.67
N SER A 59 -1.10 13.17 12.95
CA SER A 59 0.06 13.20 12.06
C SER A 59 0.55 11.80 11.67
N VAL A 60 0.44 10.84 12.58
CA VAL A 60 0.81 9.43 12.37
C VAL A 60 -0.09 8.78 11.33
N VAL A 61 -1.40 8.95 11.45
CA VAL A 61 -2.39 8.40 10.51
C VAL A 61 -2.17 8.98 9.11
N TRP A 62 -2.03 10.31 9.04
CA TRP A 62 -1.71 11.01 7.79
C TRP A 62 -0.46 10.46 7.14
N SER A 63 0.64 10.34 7.90
CA SER A 63 1.93 9.86 7.39
C SER A 63 1.87 8.42 6.91
N CYS A 64 1.20 7.53 7.65
CA CYS A 64 1.04 6.13 7.26
C CYS A 64 0.23 5.99 5.98
N VAL A 65 -0.94 6.63 5.89
CA VAL A 65 -1.82 6.56 4.73
C VAL A 65 -1.14 7.15 3.50
N ARG A 66 -0.54 8.32 3.65
CA ARG A 66 0.19 9.01 2.59
C ARG A 66 1.32 8.15 2.04
N LEU A 67 2.19 7.62 2.92
CA LEU A 67 3.34 6.83 2.50
C LEU A 67 2.91 5.56 1.74
N ILE A 68 1.86 4.86 2.20
CA ILE A 68 1.33 3.67 1.52
C ILE A 68 0.75 4.05 0.16
N ALA A 69 -0.10 5.10 0.11
CA ALA A 69 -0.80 5.51 -1.09
C ALA A 69 0.16 6.03 -2.16
N GLU A 70 1.03 6.99 -1.83
CA GLU A 70 2.01 7.54 -2.77
C GLU A 70 2.98 6.48 -3.28
N THR A 71 3.45 5.57 -2.40
CA THR A 71 4.36 4.51 -2.82
C THR A 71 3.72 3.57 -3.82
N ILE A 72 2.48 3.13 -3.60
CA ILE A 72 1.79 2.23 -4.53
C ILE A 72 1.40 2.96 -5.82
N ALA A 73 0.92 4.20 -5.72
CA ALA A 73 0.47 5.00 -6.86
C ALA A 73 1.59 5.32 -7.86
N THR A 74 2.82 5.48 -7.36
CA THR A 74 4.01 5.74 -8.21
C THR A 74 4.57 4.50 -8.87
N LEU A 75 4.10 3.29 -8.50
CA LEU A 75 4.53 2.06 -9.16
C LEU A 75 3.81 1.87 -10.49
N PRO A 76 4.52 1.58 -11.58
CA PRO A 76 3.89 1.27 -12.85
C PRO A 76 3.05 -0.01 -12.75
N LEU A 77 1.77 0.09 -13.06
CA LEU A 77 0.87 -1.05 -13.18
C LEU A 77 0.79 -1.46 -14.65
N ILE A 78 1.43 -2.56 -14.99
CA ILE A 78 1.62 -2.99 -16.37
C ILE A 78 0.71 -4.17 -16.68
N THR A 79 0.02 -4.09 -17.84
CA THR A 79 -0.78 -5.22 -18.35
C THR A 79 0.10 -6.07 -19.26
N TYR A 80 0.16 -7.37 -18.97
CA TYR A 80 0.93 -8.38 -19.68
C TYR A 80 0.03 -9.37 -20.41
N GLU A 81 0.54 -9.87 -21.52
CA GLU A 81 0.01 -11.01 -22.26
C GLU A 81 0.93 -12.22 -22.06
N ARG A 82 0.35 -13.38 -21.79
CA ARG A 82 1.04 -14.65 -21.77
C ARG A 82 1.14 -15.20 -23.19
N LYS A 83 2.37 -15.34 -23.69
CA LYS A 83 2.65 -15.93 -24.99
C LYS A 83 3.53 -17.17 -24.82
N VAL A 84 3.24 -18.19 -25.61
CA VAL A 84 4.11 -19.37 -25.69
C VAL A 84 5.08 -19.17 -26.86
N ILE A 85 6.37 -18.98 -26.54
CA ILE A 85 7.43 -18.85 -27.53
C ILE A 85 8.42 -20.02 -27.30
N ASN A 86 8.67 -20.79 -28.35
CA ASN A 86 9.57 -21.96 -28.28
C ASN A 86 9.20 -22.97 -27.19
N GLY A 87 7.88 -23.17 -26.96
CA GLY A 87 7.38 -24.11 -25.94
C GLY A 87 7.46 -23.58 -24.49
N ARG A 88 7.90 -22.34 -24.27
CA ARG A 88 7.96 -21.69 -22.96
C ARG A 88 6.96 -20.55 -22.88
N GLU A 89 6.25 -20.47 -21.76
CA GLU A 89 5.35 -19.36 -21.47
C GLU A 89 6.19 -18.15 -21.03
N ILE A 90 6.07 -17.05 -21.76
CA ILE A 90 6.69 -15.77 -21.45
C ILE A 90 5.64 -14.70 -21.30
N ARG A 91 5.94 -13.66 -20.51
CA ARG A 91 5.11 -12.47 -20.37
C ARG A 91 5.59 -11.37 -21.32
N VAL A 92 4.70 -10.79 -22.08
CA VAL A 92 4.96 -9.67 -23.00
C VAL A 92 4.04 -8.53 -22.63
N VAL A 93 4.56 -7.29 -22.65
CA VAL A 93 3.75 -6.09 -22.35
C VAL A 93 2.66 -5.93 -23.41
N ALA A 94 1.40 -5.90 -22.99
CA ALA A 94 0.23 -5.80 -23.86
C ALA A 94 -0.20 -4.33 -24.04
N ARG A 95 0.58 -3.52 -24.73
CA ARG A 95 0.30 -2.08 -24.94
C ARG A 95 -0.99 -1.83 -25.73
N ASP A 96 -1.36 -2.75 -26.61
CA ASP A 96 -2.58 -2.65 -27.44
C ASP A 96 -3.86 -3.02 -26.67
N HIS A 97 -3.74 -3.53 -25.45
CA HIS A 97 -4.90 -3.87 -24.64
C HIS A 97 -5.54 -2.60 -24.05
N SER A 98 -6.87 -2.47 -24.12
CA SER A 98 -7.59 -1.28 -23.66
C SER A 98 -7.33 -0.93 -22.19
N LEU A 99 -7.11 -1.92 -21.33
CA LEU A 99 -6.79 -1.71 -19.92
C LEU A 99 -5.37 -1.18 -19.68
N TYR A 100 -4.45 -1.32 -20.66
CA TYR A 100 -3.09 -0.81 -20.46
C TYR A 100 -3.11 0.70 -20.25
N ALA A 101 -3.67 1.45 -21.19
CA ALA A 101 -3.74 2.90 -21.10
C ALA A 101 -4.57 3.38 -19.89
N LEU A 102 -5.68 2.70 -19.58
CA LEU A 102 -6.53 3.04 -18.44
C LEU A 102 -5.83 2.86 -17.08
N LEU A 103 -5.02 1.82 -16.92
CA LEU A 103 -4.40 1.50 -15.64
C LEU A 103 -3.03 2.17 -15.47
N HIS A 104 -2.32 2.40 -16.59
CA HIS A 104 -0.96 2.89 -16.61
C HIS A 104 -0.88 4.41 -16.83
N ASP A 105 -1.69 4.95 -17.75
CA ASP A 105 -1.55 6.35 -18.17
C ASP A 105 -2.65 7.24 -17.55
N SER A 106 -3.92 6.97 -17.87
CA SER A 106 -5.06 7.79 -17.42
C SER A 106 -6.33 6.96 -17.32
N PRO A 107 -6.89 6.78 -16.12
CA PRO A 107 -8.11 6.00 -15.91
C PRO A 107 -9.38 6.73 -16.36
N ASN A 108 -9.37 8.04 -16.43
CA ASN A 108 -10.46 8.91 -16.90
C ASN A 108 -9.91 10.23 -17.47
N ALA A 109 -10.80 11.12 -17.91
CA ALA A 109 -10.41 12.39 -18.51
C ALA A 109 -9.83 13.41 -17.54
N ASP A 110 -10.12 13.26 -16.23
CA ASP A 110 -9.84 14.27 -15.22
C ASP A 110 -8.62 13.94 -14.36
N MET A 111 -8.19 12.67 -14.32
CA MET A 111 -7.16 12.19 -13.40
C MET A 111 -6.03 11.45 -14.13
N THR A 112 -4.82 11.67 -13.65
CA THR A 112 -3.66 10.82 -13.97
C THR A 112 -3.77 9.47 -13.26
N ALA A 113 -3.01 8.46 -13.71
CA ALA A 113 -2.96 7.17 -13.04
C ALA A 113 -2.49 7.30 -11.58
N VAL A 114 -1.53 8.18 -11.30
CA VAL A 114 -1.02 8.40 -9.94
C VAL A 114 -2.11 8.92 -9.02
N GLU A 115 -2.82 9.98 -9.41
CA GLU A 115 -3.91 10.57 -8.63
C GLU A 115 -5.04 9.57 -8.36
N PHE A 116 -5.38 8.78 -9.36
CA PHE A 116 -6.39 7.73 -9.22
C PHE A 116 -5.96 6.66 -8.21
N TRP A 117 -4.73 6.13 -8.32
CA TRP A 117 -4.26 5.10 -7.42
C TRP A 117 -4.04 5.62 -6.00
N GLU A 118 -3.60 6.88 -5.84
CA GLU A 118 -3.58 7.54 -4.53
C GLU A 118 -4.97 7.59 -3.89
N ALA A 119 -5.99 8.00 -4.65
CA ALA A 119 -7.37 8.04 -4.16
C ALA A 119 -7.86 6.64 -3.77
N VAL A 120 -7.67 5.64 -4.63
CA VAL A 120 -8.12 4.26 -4.40
C VAL A 120 -7.44 3.65 -3.17
N VAL A 121 -6.11 3.76 -3.08
CA VAL A 121 -5.35 3.17 -1.96
C VAL A 121 -5.65 3.90 -0.66
N SER A 122 -5.76 5.23 -0.68
CA SER A 122 -6.17 6.03 0.49
C SER A 122 -7.54 5.61 1.02
N GLN A 123 -8.51 5.38 0.13
CA GLN A 123 -9.84 4.89 0.51
C GLN A 123 -9.78 3.52 1.16
N ILE A 124 -8.94 2.61 0.65
CA ILE A 124 -8.74 1.29 1.27
C ILE A 124 -8.11 1.43 2.66
N CYS A 125 -7.09 2.28 2.80
CA CYS A 125 -6.43 2.52 4.09
C CYS A 125 -7.36 3.17 5.12
N LEU A 126 -8.20 4.12 4.70
CA LEU A 126 -9.05 4.89 5.61
C LEU A 126 -10.37 4.18 5.92
N ARG A 127 -11.00 3.60 4.90
CA ARG A 127 -12.37 3.06 5.01
C ARG A 127 -12.46 1.56 4.78
N GLY A 128 -11.34 0.90 4.47
CA GLY A 128 -11.28 -0.53 4.20
C GLY A 128 -11.82 -0.92 2.82
N ASN A 129 -12.42 0.00 2.07
CA ASN A 129 -13.06 -0.26 0.79
C ASN A 129 -12.85 0.90 -0.17
N ALA A 130 -12.59 0.60 -1.44
CA ALA A 130 -12.63 1.56 -2.52
C ALA A 130 -13.62 1.11 -3.59
N TYR A 131 -14.30 2.05 -4.20
CA TYR A 131 -15.31 1.81 -5.22
C TYR A 131 -14.99 2.65 -6.45
N CYS A 132 -14.96 2.02 -7.62
CA CYS A 132 -14.78 2.71 -8.89
C CYS A 132 -15.97 2.39 -9.80
N LEU A 133 -16.58 3.42 -10.34
CA LEU A 133 -17.61 3.28 -11.37
C LEU A 133 -16.92 2.91 -12.69
N ILE A 134 -17.42 1.87 -13.34
CA ILE A 134 -16.92 1.40 -14.62
C ILE A 134 -17.79 1.98 -15.73
N THR A 135 -17.23 2.80 -16.59
CA THR A 135 -17.92 3.34 -17.74
C THR A 135 -17.60 2.53 -18.99
N PHE A 136 -18.65 2.04 -19.66
CA PHE A 136 -18.53 1.25 -20.88
C PHE A 136 -18.94 2.05 -22.10
N ASN A 137 -18.27 1.82 -23.23
CA ASN A 137 -18.73 2.31 -24.52
C ASN A 137 -19.83 1.40 -25.13
N THR A 138 -20.38 1.81 -26.28
CA THR A 138 -21.42 1.05 -27.00
C THR A 138 -20.97 -0.35 -27.42
N LEU A 139 -19.67 -0.61 -27.51
CA LEU A 139 -19.09 -1.92 -27.87
C LEU A 139 -18.82 -2.78 -26.60
N GLY A 140 -19.18 -2.32 -25.40
CA GLY A 140 -18.95 -3.01 -24.15
C GLY A 140 -17.46 -3.07 -23.73
N ARG A 141 -16.65 -2.10 -24.17
CA ARG A 141 -15.28 -1.91 -23.72
C ARG A 141 -15.26 -0.85 -22.60
N ILE A 142 -14.43 -1.06 -21.62
CA ILE A 142 -14.21 -0.08 -20.54
C ILE A 142 -13.46 1.12 -21.12
N VAL A 143 -13.98 2.32 -20.87
CA VAL A 143 -13.41 3.59 -21.36
C VAL A 143 -13.01 4.51 -20.23
N ALA A 144 -13.59 4.35 -19.02
CA ALA A 144 -13.19 5.12 -17.85
C ALA A 144 -13.45 4.35 -16.55
N LEU A 145 -12.68 4.72 -15.55
CA LEU A 145 -12.79 4.27 -14.15
C LEU A 145 -12.83 5.52 -13.26
N ASP A 146 -13.97 5.76 -12.59
CA ASP A 146 -14.16 6.93 -11.75
C ASP A 146 -14.25 6.53 -10.28
N PRO A 147 -13.34 7.03 -9.40
CA PRO A 147 -13.38 6.68 -8.00
C PRO A 147 -14.59 7.34 -7.31
N LEU A 148 -15.41 6.54 -6.66
CA LEU A 148 -16.56 7.00 -5.90
C LEU A 148 -16.18 7.20 -4.43
N ASN A 149 -16.81 8.19 -3.78
CA ASN A 149 -16.60 8.42 -2.35
C ASN A 149 -17.24 7.30 -1.51
N PRO A 150 -16.45 6.48 -0.79
CA PRO A 150 -17.00 5.39 0.01
C PRO A 150 -17.91 5.84 1.15
N ALA A 151 -17.85 7.12 1.57
CA ALA A 151 -18.74 7.66 2.59
C ALA A 151 -20.20 7.75 2.12
N LEU A 152 -20.40 7.89 0.82
CA LEU A 152 -21.71 8.01 0.20
C LEU A 152 -22.23 6.65 -0.30
N MET A 153 -21.39 5.61 -0.26
CA MET A 153 -21.76 4.25 -0.63
C MET A 153 -22.38 3.54 0.57
N ARG A 154 -23.59 3.03 0.40
CA ARG A 154 -24.21 2.14 1.40
C ARG A 154 -23.55 0.78 1.35
N ASN A 155 -23.68 0.02 2.44
CA ASN A 155 -23.16 -1.34 2.49
C ASN A 155 -23.76 -2.17 1.35
N PRO A 156 -22.93 -2.86 0.53
CA PRO A 156 -23.42 -3.72 -0.53
C PRO A 156 -24.30 -4.83 0.04
N TYR A 157 -25.40 -5.10 -0.59
CA TYR A 157 -26.32 -6.15 -0.19
C TYR A 157 -26.63 -7.09 -1.35
N ARG A 158 -27.12 -8.29 -1.03
CA ARG A 158 -27.53 -9.27 -2.04
C ARG A 158 -29.01 -9.16 -2.31
N LYS A 159 -29.34 -9.01 -3.59
CA LYS A 159 -30.72 -9.06 -4.07
C LYS A 159 -30.78 -10.04 -5.25
N ASN A 160 -31.61 -11.07 -5.15
CA ASN A 160 -31.74 -12.11 -6.16
C ASN A 160 -30.40 -12.79 -6.54
N GLY A 161 -29.52 -13.03 -5.55
CA GLY A 161 -28.20 -13.66 -5.77
C GLY A 161 -27.10 -12.72 -6.30
N ALA A 162 -27.42 -11.52 -6.77
CA ALA A 162 -26.46 -10.52 -7.25
C ALA A 162 -26.16 -9.48 -6.17
N ILE A 163 -24.92 -8.97 -6.14
CA ILE A 163 -24.54 -7.87 -5.27
C ILE A 163 -25.03 -6.56 -5.88
N GLN A 164 -25.65 -5.72 -5.08
CA GLN A 164 -26.10 -4.38 -5.47
C GLN A 164 -25.41 -3.33 -4.61
N PHE A 165 -25.18 -2.17 -5.22
CA PHE A 165 -24.55 -1.02 -4.61
C PHE A 165 -25.48 0.19 -4.69
N ASP A 166 -25.71 0.83 -3.55
CA ASP A 166 -26.53 2.03 -3.45
C ASP A 166 -25.61 3.23 -3.17
N TYR A 167 -25.52 4.15 -4.10
CA TYR A 167 -24.72 5.35 -3.98
C TYR A 167 -25.60 6.58 -3.78
N THR A 168 -25.38 7.32 -2.71
CA THR A 168 -26.16 8.50 -2.37
C THR A 168 -25.58 9.71 -3.08
N THR A 169 -26.34 10.33 -3.97
CA THR A 169 -26.00 11.59 -4.64
C THR A 169 -26.92 12.69 -4.14
N PRO A 170 -26.60 13.98 -4.38
CA PRO A 170 -27.51 15.09 -4.07
C PRO A 170 -28.88 14.99 -4.76
N GLU A 171 -28.96 14.29 -5.88
CA GLU A 171 -30.16 14.07 -6.66
C GLU A 171 -31.00 12.86 -6.19
N GLY A 172 -30.45 12.04 -5.28
CA GLY A 172 -31.09 10.83 -4.77
C GLY A 172 -30.15 9.63 -4.72
N VAL A 173 -30.72 8.45 -4.47
CA VAL A 173 -29.94 7.20 -4.40
C VAL A 173 -29.89 6.57 -5.79
N LYS A 174 -28.68 6.37 -6.29
CA LYS A 174 -28.41 5.63 -7.54
C LYS A 174 -28.10 4.17 -7.20
N HIS A 175 -28.73 3.25 -7.93
CA HIS A 175 -28.55 1.82 -7.76
C HIS A 175 -27.64 1.30 -8.88
N TYR A 176 -26.56 0.62 -8.50
CA TYR A 176 -25.61 0.03 -9.44
C TYR A 176 -25.56 -1.49 -9.29
N ALA A 177 -25.40 -2.17 -10.42
CA ALA A 177 -25.16 -3.60 -10.46
C ALA A 177 -23.69 -3.95 -10.15
N GLU A 178 -23.43 -5.23 -9.84
CA GLU A 178 -22.06 -5.74 -9.57
C GLU A 178 -21.11 -5.53 -10.78
N GLU A 179 -21.64 -5.45 -11.99
CA GLU A 179 -20.85 -5.27 -13.21
C GLU A 179 -20.44 -3.79 -13.46
N GLU A 180 -21.15 -2.85 -12.83
CA GLU A 180 -20.94 -1.40 -13.01
C GLU A 180 -19.96 -0.83 -11.97
N ILE A 181 -19.77 -1.54 -10.84
CA ILE A 181 -18.89 -1.09 -9.76
C ILE A 181 -17.74 -2.06 -9.57
N TRP A 182 -16.54 -1.55 -9.72
CA TRP A 182 -15.35 -2.25 -9.26
C TRP A 182 -15.12 -1.98 -7.78
N HIS A 183 -15.45 -2.95 -6.94
CA HIS A 183 -15.27 -2.90 -5.50
C HIS A 183 -13.93 -3.52 -5.11
N ILE A 184 -13.00 -2.71 -4.66
CA ILE A 184 -11.68 -3.11 -4.16
C ILE A 184 -11.73 -3.16 -2.64
N LYS A 185 -11.54 -4.36 -2.09
CA LYS A 185 -11.67 -4.60 -0.65
C LYS A 185 -10.31 -4.64 0.02
N GLY A 186 -10.22 -4.00 1.18
CA GLY A 186 -9.11 -4.17 2.09
C GLY A 186 -9.16 -5.52 2.83
N PHE A 187 -8.54 -5.57 3.99
CA PHE A 187 -8.67 -6.72 4.90
C PHE A 187 -10.11 -6.82 5.40
N GLY A 188 -10.70 -8.00 5.33
CA GLY A 188 -12.06 -8.26 5.77
C GLY A 188 -12.23 -9.71 6.21
N THR A 189 -13.24 -9.98 7.03
CA THR A 189 -13.52 -11.31 7.59
C THR A 189 -14.65 -12.04 6.88
N ASP A 190 -15.53 -11.33 6.19
CA ASP A 190 -16.74 -11.87 5.54
C ASP A 190 -16.62 -12.01 4.01
N GLY A 191 -15.55 -11.48 3.42
CA GLY A 191 -15.34 -11.48 1.98
C GLY A 191 -16.27 -10.53 1.20
N LEU A 192 -17.21 -9.84 1.85
CA LEU A 192 -18.10 -8.85 1.24
C LEU A 192 -17.55 -7.44 1.40
N MET A 193 -17.07 -7.12 2.59
CA MET A 193 -16.57 -5.80 2.96
C MET A 193 -15.15 -5.88 3.51
N GLY A 194 -14.36 -4.85 3.26
CA GLY A 194 -13.12 -4.60 3.97
C GLY A 194 -13.38 -3.84 5.26
N ILE A 195 -12.58 -4.10 6.28
CA ILE A 195 -12.66 -3.43 7.58
C ILE A 195 -11.76 -2.21 7.57
N SER A 196 -12.29 -1.06 7.97
CA SER A 196 -11.50 0.15 8.17
C SER A 196 -10.54 -0.02 9.35
N PRO A 197 -9.22 0.20 9.18
CA PRO A 197 -8.27 0.23 10.29
C PRO A 197 -8.64 1.26 11.35
N ILE A 198 -9.22 2.39 10.96
CA ILE A 198 -9.67 3.46 11.87
C ILE A 198 -10.82 2.96 12.73
N THR A 199 -11.81 2.31 12.13
CA THR A 199 -12.96 1.76 12.88
C THR A 199 -12.55 0.59 13.77
N ALA A 200 -11.67 -0.29 13.29
CA ALA A 200 -11.16 -1.41 14.09
C ALA A 200 -10.30 -0.93 15.27
N GLY A 201 -9.43 0.05 15.02
CA GLY A 201 -8.54 0.66 16.01
C GLY A 201 -9.12 1.88 16.74
N TRP A 202 -10.47 2.03 16.79
CA TRP A 202 -11.10 3.24 17.30
C TRP A 202 -10.66 3.63 18.72
N ARG A 203 -10.38 2.66 19.59
CA ARG A 203 -9.90 2.91 20.96
C ARG A 203 -8.51 3.58 20.95
N SER A 204 -7.59 3.06 20.14
CA SER A 204 -6.26 3.63 19.99
C SER A 204 -6.33 5.03 19.38
N MET A 205 -7.21 5.24 18.38
CA MET A 205 -7.43 6.55 17.76
C MET A 205 -7.99 7.56 18.77
N CYS A 206 -9.01 7.18 19.57
CA CYS A 206 -9.56 8.03 20.63
C CYS A 206 -8.51 8.34 21.70
N GLY A 207 -7.73 7.34 22.12
CA GLY A 207 -6.67 7.51 23.11
C GLY A 207 -5.61 8.51 22.64
N ALA A 208 -5.14 8.37 21.38
CA ALA A 208 -4.17 9.28 20.78
C ALA A 208 -4.72 10.72 20.66
N THR A 209 -5.97 10.88 20.19
CA THR A 209 -6.63 12.18 20.11
C THR A 209 -6.80 12.83 21.49
N ALA A 210 -7.17 12.04 22.50
CA ALA A 210 -7.29 12.54 23.87
C ALA A 210 -5.92 12.97 24.44
N ALA A 211 -4.86 12.21 24.18
CA ALA A 211 -3.50 12.57 24.57
C ALA A 211 -3.00 13.85 23.88
N GLU A 212 -3.28 14.02 22.56
CA GLU A 212 -2.97 15.26 21.86
C GLU A 212 -3.74 16.45 22.40
N ASN A 213 -5.05 16.31 22.63
CA ASN A 213 -5.88 17.37 23.19
C ASN A 213 -5.46 17.73 24.62
N ALA A 214 -5.11 16.76 25.46
CA ALA A 214 -4.57 17.00 26.79
C ALA A 214 -3.26 17.76 26.73
N SER A 215 -2.35 17.37 25.83
CA SER A 215 -1.09 18.06 25.56
C SER A 215 -1.33 19.49 25.10
N ALA A 216 -2.18 19.70 24.09
CA ALA A 216 -2.53 21.02 23.57
C ALA A 216 -3.16 21.91 24.64
N ASN A 217 -4.04 21.37 25.50
CA ASN A 217 -4.63 22.12 26.60
C ASN A 217 -3.60 22.48 27.69
N THR A 218 -2.68 21.55 28.00
CA THR A 218 -1.62 21.78 28.99
C THR A 218 -0.63 22.84 28.51
N PHE A 219 -0.22 22.79 27.24
CA PHE A 219 0.74 23.74 26.68
C PHE A 219 0.08 25.01 26.12
N GLY A 220 -1.12 24.92 25.53
CA GLY A 220 -1.78 26.03 24.87
C GLY A 220 -2.62 26.94 25.78
N LYS A 221 -3.20 26.38 26.84
CA LYS A 221 -4.00 27.15 27.81
C LYS A 221 -3.23 27.59 29.03
N SER A 222 -1.90 27.46 28.98
CA SER A 222 -1.00 27.96 30.08
C SER A 222 -1.47 27.57 31.47
N MET A 223 -1.88 26.33 31.70
CA MET A 223 -2.10 25.78 33.03
C MET A 223 -0.77 25.43 33.73
N ARG A 224 0.33 26.04 33.32
CA ARG A 224 1.52 26.11 34.14
C ARG A 224 1.27 27.17 35.19
N MET A 225 0.72 26.77 36.34
CA MET A 225 0.90 27.58 37.52
C MET A 225 2.40 27.74 37.74
N SER A 226 2.95 28.90 37.37
CA SER A 226 4.39 29.18 37.57
C SER A 226 4.75 29.20 39.02
N GLY A 227 3.77 29.31 39.90
CA GLY A 227 3.94 29.27 41.34
C GLY A 227 2.62 29.50 42.08
N VAL A 228 2.64 29.27 43.35
CA VAL A 228 1.57 29.53 44.30
C VAL A 228 1.99 30.73 45.18
N LEU A 229 1.20 31.80 45.15
CA LEU A 229 1.39 32.94 46.08
C LEU A 229 0.43 32.74 47.25
N THR A 230 1.00 32.41 48.42
CA THR A 230 0.24 32.21 49.63
C THR A 230 0.36 33.47 50.51
N MET A 231 -0.78 34.05 50.92
CA MET A 231 -0.83 35.17 51.81
C MET A 231 -1.16 34.77 53.24
N ALA A 232 -0.53 35.41 54.22
CA ALA A 232 -0.64 35.01 55.64
C ALA A 232 -2.01 35.35 56.26
N GLU A 233 -2.71 36.34 55.72
CA GLU A 233 -4.01 36.80 56.24
C GLU A 233 -5.14 36.60 55.22
N TYR A 234 -6.34 36.36 55.74
CA TYR A 234 -7.55 36.33 54.93
C TYR A 234 -7.91 37.68 54.38
N LEU A 235 -7.96 37.81 53.08
CA LEU A 235 -8.33 39.07 52.40
C LEU A 235 -9.84 39.29 52.43
N SER A 236 -10.30 40.52 52.61
CA SER A 236 -11.70 40.88 52.39
C SER A 236 -12.08 40.72 50.90
N PRO A 237 -13.36 40.54 50.54
CA PRO A 237 -13.78 40.38 49.17
C PRO A 237 -13.26 41.46 48.22
N GLU A 238 -13.22 42.71 48.67
CA GLU A 238 -12.70 43.85 47.90
C GLU A 238 -11.17 43.82 47.75
N GLN A 239 -10.47 43.42 48.78
CA GLN A 239 -9.00 43.25 48.77
C GLN A 239 -8.60 42.07 47.88
N ARG A 240 -9.39 41.00 47.87
CA ARG A 240 -9.20 39.80 46.96
C ARG A 240 -9.33 40.22 45.50
N GLU A 241 -10.35 40.98 45.14
CA GLU A 241 -10.54 41.48 43.79
C GLU A 241 -9.40 42.43 43.36
N LYS A 242 -8.95 43.33 44.26
CA LYS A 242 -7.81 44.24 44.01
C LYS A 242 -6.49 43.44 43.88
N ALA A 243 -6.27 42.42 44.71
CA ALA A 243 -5.10 41.58 44.64
C ALA A 243 -5.11 40.72 43.36
N LYS A 244 -6.25 40.19 42.99
CA LYS A 244 -6.45 39.43 41.75
C LYS A 244 -6.21 40.30 40.52
N THR A 245 -6.76 41.52 40.50
CA THR A 245 -6.57 42.48 39.40
C THR A 245 -5.13 42.98 39.30
N LYS A 246 -4.46 43.26 40.44
CA LYS A 246 -3.04 43.60 40.45
C LYS A 246 -2.12 42.47 40.10
N ALA A 247 -2.37 41.25 40.61
CA ALA A 247 -1.62 40.05 40.23
C ALA A 247 -1.83 39.73 38.76
N MET A 248 -3.04 39.82 38.25
CA MET A 248 -3.35 39.67 36.82
C MET A 248 -2.69 40.78 35.97
N GLY A 249 -2.71 42.03 36.39
CA GLY A 249 -2.13 43.14 35.64
C GLY A 249 -0.59 43.21 35.69
N SER A 250 0.03 42.65 36.73
CA SER A 250 1.48 42.72 36.90
C SER A 250 2.24 41.52 36.33
N VAL A 251 1.54 40.40 36.11
CA VAL A 251 2.16 39.12 35.66
C VAL A 251 1.78 38.80 34.20
N PHE A 252 0.74 39.45 33.69
CA PHE A 252 0.29 39.28 32.33
C PHE A 252 0.65 40.50 31.46
N GLY A 253 1.90 40.57 31.00
CA GLY A 253 2.18 41.17 29.71
C GLY A 253 1.47 40.37 28.60
N ASP A 254 1.41 40.91 27.40
CA ASP A 254 0.71 40.36 26.23
C ASP A 254 1.07 38.88 25.86
N ASP A 255 2.07 38.33 26.51
CA ASP A 255 2.46 36.90 26.42
C ASP A 255 1.82 36.09 27.56
N ARG A 256 0.81 35.32 27.23
CA ARG A 256 -0.02 34.49 28.14
C ARG A 256 0.73 33.29 28.78
N THR A 257 1.99 33.40 29.12
CA THR A 257 2.79 32.35 29.71
C THR A 257 2.90 32.51 31.23
N GLY A 258 2.07 31.81 31.99
CA GLY A 258 2.23 31.63 33.43
C GLY A 258 1.05 32.12 34.27
N ASN A 259 0.18 31.18 34.68
CA ASN A 259 -0.87 31.48 35.67
C ASN A 259 -0.31 31.37 37.09
N MET A 260 -0.47 32.41 37.90
CA MET A 260 -0.23 32.36 39.35
C MET A 260 -1.54 32.10 40.08
N MET A 261 -1.54 31.18 41.03
CA MET A 261 -2.64 30.92 41.94
C MET A 261 -2.45 31.73 43.21
N LEU A 262 -3.40 32.60 43.57
CA LEU A 262 -3.39 33.37 44.80
C LEU A 262 -4.03 32.51 45.90
N LEU A 263 -3.24 32.16 46.94
CA LEU A 263 -3.70 31.48 48.14
C LEU A 263 -3.57 32.41 49.36
N GLU A 264 -4.59 32.42 50.22
CA GLU A 264 -4.62 33.23 51.44
C GLU A 264 -4.22 32.37 52.65
N GLY A 265 -3.42 32.89 53.57
CA GLY A 265 -3.13 32.22 54.84
C GLY A 265 -1.68 32.06 55.26
N ALA A 266 -0.70 32.18 54.40
CA ALA A 266 0.72 32.27 54.69
C ALA A 266 1.48 32.73 53.45
N THR A 267 2.41 33.66 53.54
CA THR A 267 3.12 34.16 52.38
C THR A 267 4.34 33.31 52.11
N SER A 268 4.22 32.39 51.15
CA SER A 268 5.37 31.67 50.60
C SER A 268 5.16 31.48 49.11
N PHE A 269 6.24 31.63 48.33
CA PHE A 269 6.24 31.32 46.91
C PHE A 269 6.91 29.94 46.75
N GLN A 270 6.17 29.02 46.28
CA GLN A 270 6.67 27.70 45.94
C GLN A 270 6.61 27.48 44.44
N GLN A 271 7.75 27.38 43.81
CA GLN A 271 7.83 27.08 42.41
C GLN A 271 7.41 25.62 42.18
N LEU A 272 6.40 25.40 41.37
CA LEU A 272 6.02 24.05 40.96
C LEU A 272 7.04 23.56 39.94
N SER A 273 7.91 22.66 40.36
CA SER A 273 8.81 21.95 39.45
C SER A 273 8.01 21.03 38.51
N MET A 274 8.56 20.71 37.33
CA MET A 274 7.96 19.77 36.39
C MET A 274 7.52 18.49 37.13
N ASN A 275 6.23 18.19 37.04
CA ASN A 275 5.64 17.02 37.66
C ASN A 275 6.10 15.78 36.89
N PRO A 276 6.41 14.63 37.54
CA PRO A 276 6.66 13.34 36.88
C PRO A 276 5.59 12.92 35.89
N ALA A 277 4.34 13.42 36.05
CA ALA A 277 3.24 13.25 35.10
C ALA A 277 3.54 13.78 33.70
N ASP A 278 4.36 14.84 33.56
CA ASP A 278 4.71 15.40 32.25
C ASP A 278 5.66 14.49 31.46
N ALA A 279 6.55 13.79 32.16
CA ALA A 279 7.44 12.78 31.55
C ALA A 279 6.65 11.56 31.09
N GLN A 280 5.69 11.09 31.90
CA GLN A 280 4.79 9.99 31.54
C GLN A 280 3.88 10.34 30.36
N MET A 281 3.52 11.61 30.19
CA MET A 281 2.73 12.08 29.07
C MET A 281 3.50 11.99 27.76
N LEU A 282 4.79 12.31 27.74
CA LEU A 282 5.65 12.15 26.56
C LEU A 282 5.82 10.67 26.19
N GLU A 283 6.00 9.79 27.18
CA GLU A 283 6.08 8.36 26.95
C GLU A 283 4.77 7.78 26.41
N THR A 284 3.63 8.22 26.94
CA THR A 284 2.31 7.84 26.45
C THR A 284 2.10 8.28 25.00
N ARG A 285 2.56 9.48 24.63
CA ARG A 285 2.49 9.94 23.23
C ARG A 285 3.36 9.09 22.30
N SER A 286 4.59 8.75 22.74
CA SER A 286 5.48 7.88 22.00
C SER A 286 4.86 6.50 21.78
N PHE A 287 4.28 5.89 22.81
CA PHE A 287 3.57 4.62 22.72
C PHE A 287 2.35 4.71 21.77
N SER A 288 1.62 5.83 21.81
CA SER A 288 0.46 6.04 20.91
C SER A 288 0.87 6.04 19.45
N VAL A 289 2.04 6.62 19.11
CA VAL A 289 2.57 6.61 17.74
C VAL A 289 2.83 5.18 17.27
N GLU A 290 3.49 4.38 18.09
CA GLU A 290 3.77 2.97 17.75
C GLU A 290 2.50 2.13 17.61
N ASP A 291 1.52 2.35 18.48
CA ASP A 291 0.25 1.63 18.45
C ASP A 291 -0.55 1.98 17.18
N LEU A 292 -0.59 3.25 16.80
CA LEU A 292 -1.21 3.68 15.55
C LEU A 292 -0.51 3.10 14.32
N CYS A 293 0.82 3.05 14.31
CA CYS A 293 1.59 2.42 13.24
C CYS A 293 1.24 0.93 13.04
N ARG A 294 0.96 0.19 14.13
CA ARG A 294 0.58 -1.24 14.07
C ARG A 294 -0.71 -1.45 13.30
N TRP A 295 -1.69 -0.54 13.40
CA TRP A 295 -2.96 -0.64 12.66
C TRP A 295 -2.79 -0.55 11.15
N PHE A 296 -1.74 0.14 10.67
CA PHE A 296 -1.40 0.25 9.25
C PHE A 296 -0.28 -0.71 8.83
N GLY A 297 0.30 -1.45 9.78
CA GLY A 297 1.47 -2.31 9.52
C GLY A 297 2.76 -1.53 9.21
N MET A 298 2.77 -0.23 9.50
CA MET A 298 3.89 0.66 9.16
C MET A 298 4.99 0.61 10.22
N PRO A 299 6.27 0.43 9.85
CA PRO A 299 7.38 0.59 10.79
C PRO A 299 7.46 2.05 11.28
N PRO A 300 7.51 2.31 12.61
CA PRO A 300 7.57 3.67 13.15
C PRO A 300 8.75 4.50 12.63
N SER A 301 9.87 3.88 12.33
CA SER A 301 11.06 4.52 11.76
C SER A 301 10.82 5.17 10.39
N MET A 302 9.86 4.67 9.60
CA MET A 302 9.51 5.20 8.29
C MET A 302 8.78 6.54 8.36
N ILE A 303 8.08 6.81 9.45
CA ILE A 303 7.39 8.08 9.70
C ILE A 303 8.20 9.04 10.59
N GLY A 304 9.51 8.77 10.76
CA GLY A 304 10.39 9.60 11.55
C GLY A 304 10.27 9.42 13.06
N HIS A 305 9.64 8.32 13.53
CA HIS A 305 9.54 7.99 14.95
C HIS A 305 10.42 6.79 15.27
N GLY A 306 11.24 6.93 16.32
CA GLY A 306 12.10 5.86 16.83
C GLY A 306 13.50 6.38 17.21
N THR A 307 14.04 5.83 18.28
CA THR A 307 15.46 6.01 18.63
C THR A 307 16.30 5.37 17.53
N ALA A 308 17.31 6.11 17.08
CA ALA A 308 18.26 5.78 16.04
C ALA A 308 18.34 4.28 15.69
N VAL A 309 17.63 3.89 14.65
CA VAL A 309 17.98 2.65 13.95
C VAL A 309 19.45 2.82 13.60
N SER A 310 20.29 1.91 14.07
CA SER A 310 21.73 1.95 13.84
C SER A 310 21.96 2.32 12.38
N ASN A 311 22.74 3.37 12.14
CA ASN A 311 22.99 3.97 10.81
C ASN A 311 23.77 3.04 9.84
N TRP A 312 23.75 1.75 10.09
CA TRP A 312 24.31 0.76 9.19
C TRP A 312 23.34 0.57 8.01
N GLY A 313 23.81 0.85 6.83
CA GLY A 313 23.03 0.86 5.59
C GLY A 313 22.15 -0.40 5.37
N THR A 314 22.62 -1.56 5.79
CA THR A 314 21.89 -2.84 5.74
C THR A 314 20.58 -2.85 6.54
N GLY A 315 20.50 -2.11 7.67
CA GLY A 315 19.28 -2.05 8.48
C GLY A 315 18.14 -1.29 7.79
N ARG A 316 18.46 -0.20 7.10
CA ARG A 316 17.44 0.61 6.36
C ARG A 316 16.92 -0.12 5.14
N GLU A 317 17.81 -0.79 4.40
CA GLU A 317 17.42 -1.61 3.26
C GLU A 317 16.48 -2.75 3.67
N GLN A 318 16.79 -3.43 4.77
CA GLN A 318 15.94 -4.49 5.30
C GLN A 318 14.55 -3.99 5.71
N ILE A 319 14.45 -2.79 6.31
CA ILE A 319 13.16 -2.17 6.66
C ILE A 319 12.36 -1.86 5.40
N ASN A 320 12.99 -1.33 4.35
CA ASN A 320 12.34 -1.07 3.06
C ASN A 320 11.83 -2.36 2.41
N LEU A 321 12.64 -3.42 2.40
CA LEU A 321 12.23 -4.72 1.88
C LEU A 321 11.06 -5.31 2.66
N ASN A 322 11.09 -5.22 3.99
CA ASN A 322 9.99 -5.68 4.84
C ASN A 322 8.70 -4.90 4.59
N LEU A 323 8.76 -3.58 4.39
CA LEU A 323 7.59 -2.77 4.03
C LEU A 323 6.98 -3.24 2.72
N ILE A 324 7.81 -3.43 1.69
CA ILE A 324 7.34 -3.89 0.37
C ILE A 324 6.70 -5.28 0.50
N GLN A 325 7.39 -6.21 1.16
CA GLN A 325 7.00 -7.62 1.22
C GLN A 325 5.76 -7.87 2.08
N TYR A 326 5.63 -7.21 3.21
CA TYR A 326 4.58 -7.52 4.20
C TYR A 326 3.42 -6.53 4.18
N VAL A 327 3.64 -5.27 3.79
CA VAL A 327 2.60 -4.25 3.79
C VAL A 327 2.11 -3.97 2.37
N LEU A 328 2.96 -3.43 1.51
CA LEU A 328 2.53 -2.96 0.18
C LEU A 328 2.04 -4.09 -0.72
N ARG A 329 2.70 -5.25 -0.70
CA ARG A 329 2.32 -6.41 -1.50
C ARG A 329 0.86 -6.84 -1.26
N ALA A 330 0.36 -6.74 -0.03
CA ALA A 330 -1.02 -7.11 0.26
C ALA A 330 -2.04 -6.23 -0.48
N TYR A 331 -1.76 -4.93 -0.62
CA TYR A 331 -2.60 -4.00 -1.39
C TYR A 331 -2.46 -4.25 -2.89
N MET A 332 -1.23 -4.37 -3.39
CA MET A 332 -0.95 -4.62 -4.81
C MET A 332 -1.65 -5.87 -5.32
N VAL A 333 -1.48 -7.01 -4.64
CA VAL A 333 -2.10 -8.28 -5.04
C VAL A 333 -3.63 -8.21 -5.03
N ARG A 334 -4.25 -7.49 -4.07
CA ARG A 334 -5.70 -7.29 -4.07
C ARG A 334 -6.18 -6.50 -5.29
N ILE A 335 -5.45 -5.47 -5.66
CA ILE A 335 -5.74 -4.66 -6.85
C ILE A 335 -5.57 -5.51 -8.11
N GLU A 336 -4.46 -6.21 -8.28
CA GLU A 336 -4.17 -7.08 -9.42
C GLU A 336 -5.23 -8.17 -9.62
N GLN A 337 -5.60 -8.86 -8.54
CA GLN A 337 -6.65 -9.87 -8.58
C GLN A 337 -8.03 -9.24 -8.83
N GLY A 338 -8.28 -8.05 -8.28
CA GLY A 338 -9.49 -7.28 -8.52
C GLY A 338 -9.64 -6.89 -9.99
N ILE A 339 -8.56 -6.41 -10.63
CA ILE A 339 -8.51 -6.12 -12.06
C ILE A 339 -8.88 -7.35 -12.87
N LYS A 340 -8.19 -8.47 -12.60
CA LYS A 340 -8.43 -9.73 -13.29
C LYS A 340 -9.87 -10.22 -13.13
N LYS A 341 -10.48 -10.04 -11.94
CA LYS A 341 -11.83 -10.49 -11.66
C LYS A 341 -12.90 -9.57 -12.24
N SER A 342 -12.74 -8.26 -12.11
CA SER A 342 -13.81 -7.29 -12.38
C SER A 342 -13.68 -6.58 -13.72
N LEU A 343 -12.45 -6.28 -14.17
CA LEU A 343 -12.21 -5.50 -15.38
C LEU A 343 -11.92 -6.36 -16.61
N MET A 344 -11.40 -7.59 -16.43
CA MET A 344 -11.13 -8.48 -17.57
C MET A 344 -12.28 -9.42 -17.84
N LYS A 345 -12.60 -9.61 -19.12
CA LYS A 345 -13.59 -10.60 -19.56
C LYS A 345 -13.12 -12.02 -19.25
N PRO A 346 -14.02 -12.98 -18.97
CA PRO A 346 -13.64 -14.37 -18.66
C PRO A 346 -12.68 -15.00 -19.68
N ALA A 347 -12.86 -14.73 -20.97
CA ALA A 347 -11.99 -15.22 -22.04
C ALA A 347 -10.57 -14.60 -22.01
N GLU A 348 -10.45 -13.36 -21.54
CA GLU A 348 -9.18 -12.64 -21.47
C GLU A 348 -8.34 -13.04 -20.25
N ARG A 349 -8.98 -13.47 -19.15
CA ARG A 349 -8.32 -13.80 -17.86
C ARG A 349 -7.27 -14.89 -17.94
N LEU A 350 -7.34 -15.76 -18.96
CA LEU A 350 -6.34 -16.82 -19.19
C LEU A 350 -5.08 -16.25 -19.87
N ARG A 351 -5.27 -15.26 -20.72
CA ARG A 351 -4.21 -14.72 -21.58
C ARG A 351 -3.58 -13.44 -21.01
N TYR A 352 -4.38 -12.60 -20.36
CA TYR A 352 -3.93 -11.29 -19.85
C TYR A 352 -3.94 -11.25 -18.32
N PHE A 353 -3.04 -10.46 -17.75
CA PHE A 353 -3.01 -10.12 -16.33
C PHE A 353 -2.30 -8.78 -16.15
N SER A 354 -2.60 -8.08 -15.07
CA SER A 354 -1.90 -6.84 -14.70
C SER A 354 -1.10 -7.07 -13.43
N GLU A 355 0.11 -6.52 -13.37
CA GLU A 355 1.04 -6.69 -12.26
C GLU A 355 1.78 -5.37 -12.02
N TYR A 356 1.98 -5.00 -10.75
CA TYR A 356 2.81 -3.87 -10.38
C TYR A 356 4.29 -4.18 -10.58
N SER A 357 5.03 -3.26 -11.20
CA SER A 357 6.47 -3.37 -11.30
C SER A 357 7.11 -2.75 -10.06
N VAL A 358 7.61 -3.61 -9.17
CA VAL A 358 8.32 -3.17 -7.95
C VAL A 358 9.80 -2.91 -8.17
N GLU A 359 10.31 -3.16 -9.39
CA GLU A 359 11.72 -2.99 -9.73
C GLU A 359 12.23 -1.57 -9.42
N GLY A 360 11.37 -0.55 -9.60
CA GLY A 360 11.70 0.85 -9.29
C GLY A 360 11.99 1.09 -7.81
N LEU A 361 11.27 0.43 -6.90
CA LEU A 361 11.50 0.55 -5.45
C LEU A 361 12.77 -0.18 -4.99
N LEU A 362 13.14 -1.26 -5.68
CA LEU A 362 14.32 -2.06 -5.38
C LEU A 362 15.60 -1.44 -5.98
N ARG A 363 15.45 -0.44 -6.86
CA ARG A 363 16.56 0.26 -7.52
C ARG A 363 17.28 1.28 -6.63
N GLY A 364 17.31 1.07 -5.31
CA GLY A 364 17.80 2.06 -4.34
C GLY A 364 19.26 2.46 -4.44
N ASP A 365 20.16 1.63 -5.02
CA ASP A 365 21.57 1.94 -5.21
C ASP A 365 22.04 1.53 -6.60
N SER A 366 22.61 2.48 -7.33
CA SER A 366 23.22 2.25 -8.64
C SER A 366 24.33 1.20 -8.58
N VAL A 367 25.13 1.19 -7.52
CA VAL A 367 26.23 0.23 -7.34
C VAL A 367 25.69 -1.20 -7.25
N THR A 368 24.72 -1.43 -6.38
CA THR A 368 24.08 -2.75 -6.22
C THR A 368 23.41 -3.21 -7.52
N ARG A 369 22.78 -2.29 -8.25
CA ARG A 369 22.14 -2.59 -9.53
C ARG A 369 23.13 -3.04 -10.59
N PHE A 370 24.25 -2.31 -10.76
CA PHE A 370 25.29 -2.70 -11.69
C PHE A 370 25.98 -4.02 -11.30
N GLN A 371 26.10 -4.32 -10.01
CA GLN A 371 26.56 -5.64 -9.54
C GLN A 371 25.61 -6.76 -9.95
N VAL A 372 24.30 -6.53 -9.81
CA VAL A 372 23.27 -7.50 -10.26
C VAL A 372 23.34 -7.71 -11.77
N TYR A 373 23.50 -6.62 -12.58
CA TYR A 373 23.66 -6.77 -14.02
C TYR A 373 24.94 -7.50 -14.39
N SER A 374 26.06 -7.18 -13.75
CA SER A 374 27.32 -7.88 -13.95
C SER A 374 27.15 -9.39 -13.67
N THR A 375 26.54 -9.73 -12.55
CA THR A 375 26.27 -11.14 -12.19
C THR A 375 25.32 -11.81 -13.18
N ALA A 376 24.27 -11.13 -13.64
CA ALA A 376 23.31 -11.65 -14.60
C ALA A 376 23.95 -11.92 -15.98
N ILE A 377 24.81 -11.03 -16.44
CA ILE A 377 25.57 -11.18 -17.70
C ILE A 377 26.56 -12.33 -17.57
N GLN A 378 27.37 -12.36 -16.50
CA GLN A 378 28.38 -13.39 -16.28
C GLN A 378 27.80 -14.80 -16.18
N ASN A 379 26.57 -14.94 -15.65
CA ASN A 379 25.86 -16.22 -15.54
C ASN A 379 24.95 -16.52 -16.73
N SER A 380 25.03 -15.78 -17.84
CA SER A 380 24.21 -15.97 -19.04
C SER A 380 22.69 -15.88 -18.80
N ILE A 381 22.26 -15.09 -17.80
CA ILE A 381 20.84 -14.91 -17.47
C ILE A 381 20.25 -13.80 -18.34
N LYS A 382 21.03 -12.73 -18.58
CA LYS A 382 20.64 -11.56 -19.41
C LYS A 382 21.75 -11.24 -20.40
N THR A 383 21.35 -10.67 -21.55
CA THR A 383 22.29 -10.10 -22.51
C THR A 383 22.71 -8.67 -22.09
N PRO A 384 23.87 -8.19 -22.55
CA PRO A 384 24.28 -6.80 -22.34
C PRO A 384 23.23 -5.78 -22.81
N ASN A 385 22.59 -6.00 -23.98
CA ASN A 385 21.56 -5.11 -24.51
C ASN A 385 20.29 -5.11 -23.68
N GLU A 386 19.88 -6.25 -23.08
CA GLU A 386 18.77 -6.28 -22.15
C GLU A 386 19.06 -5.44 -20.89
N CYS A 387 20.29 -5.47 -20.38
CA CYS A 387 20.68 -4.66 -19.24
C CYS A 387 20.75 -3.16 -19.61
N ARG A 388 21.23 -2.82 -20.81
CA ARG A 388 21.24 -1.45 -21.34
C ARG A 388 19.82 -0.92 -21.53
N ALA A 389 18.91 -1.73 -22.05
CA ALA A 389 17.50 -1.36 -22.19
C ALA A 389 16.82 -1.04 -20.85
N LEU A 390 17.23 -1.68 -19.75
CA LEU A 390 16.73 -1.35 -18.41
C LEU A 390 17.19 0.03 -17.91
N GLU A 391 18.30 0.55 -18.44
CA GLU A 391 18.84 1.89 -18.15
C GLU A 391 18.45 2.93 -19.22
N ASN A 392 17.64 2.57 -20.22
CA ASN A 392 17.29 3.37 -21.39
C ASN A 392 18.49 3.74 -22.27
N ASP A 393 19.55 2.95 -22.20
CA ASP A 393 20.71 3.10 -23.09
C ASP A 393 20.43 2.46 -24.45
N PRO A 394 20.93 3.05 -25.56
CA PRO A 394 20.78 2.46 -26.88
C PRO A 394 21.52 1.10 -26.98
N PRO A 395 20.97 0.14 -27.75
CA PRO A 395 21.62 -1.16 -27.94
C PRO A 395 22.97 -1.00 -28.66
N LEU A 396 23.88 -1.90 -28.37
CA LEU A 396 25.21 -2.00 -29.04
C LEU A 396 25.23 -3.24 -29.93
N ASP A 397 25.91 -3.12 -31.06
CA ASP A 397 26.16 -4.25 -31.98
C ASP A 397 26.90 -5.37 -31.24
N GLY A 398 26.42 -6.61 -31.35
CA GLY A 398 26.97 -7.76 -30.63
C GLY A 398 26.54 -7.92 -29.18
N GLY A 399 25.74 -6.95 -28.64
CA GLY A 399 25.26 -7.00 -27.24
C GLY A 399 24.07 -7.91 -26.99
N ASP A 400 23.53 -8.59 -28.02
CA ASP A 400 22.40 -9.51 -27.89
C ASP A 400 22.82 -10.97 -27.67
N VAL A 401 24.12 -11.22 -27.59
CA VAL A 401 24.68 -12.56 -27.38
C VAL A 401 24.85 -12.81 -25.89
N LEU A 402 24.37 -13.98 -25.44
CA LEU A 402 24.63 -14.43 -24.07
C LEU A 402 26.11 -14.76 -23.89
N VAL A 403 26.72 -14.22 -22.84
CA VAL A 403 28.14 -14.40 -22.53
C VAL A 403 28.26 -15.27 -21.29
N ILE A 404 29.19 -16.21 -21.27
CA ILE A 404 29.50 -17.05 -20.11
C ILE A 404 30.97 -16.94 -19.75
N GLN A 405 31.27 -17.02 -18.47
CA GLN A 405 32.68 -17.11 -18.04
C GLN A 405 33.26 -18.45 -18.50
N SER A 406 34.37 -18.41 -19.24
CA SER A 406 35.04 -19.58 -19.80
C SER A 406 35.63 -20.55 -18.75
N ASN A 407 35.73 -20.13 -17.50
CA ASN A 407 36.19 -20.92 -16.37
C ASN A 407 35.10 -21.78 -15.72
N LEU A 408 33.83 -21.63 -16.12
CA LEU A 408 32.73 -22.47 -15.65
C LEU A 408 32.61 -23.71 -16.54
N VAL A 409 32.89 -24.86 -15.99
CA VAL A 409 32.84 -26.17 -16.66
C VAL A 409 31.69 -26.98 -16.10
N PRO A 410 30.88 -27.64 -16.95
CA PRO A 410 29.86 -28.58 -16.48
C PRO A 410 30.47 -29.66 -15.56
N ILE A 411 29.80 -29.95 -14.45
CA ILE A 411 30.27 -30.94 -13.47
C ILE A 411 30.51 -32.33 -14.10
N THR A 412 29.80 -32.64 -15.19
CA THR A 412 29.96 -33.89 -15.96
C THR A 412 31.27 -33.94 -16.77
N MET A 413 31.94 -32.78 -16.96
CA MET A 413 33.22 -32.64 -17.61
C MET A 413 34.38 -32.48 -16.63
N LEU A 414 34.11 -32.39 -15.32
CA LEU A 414 35.14 -32.33 -14.29
C LEU A 414 35.92 -33.68 -14.35
N GLY A 415 37.22 -33.58 -14.60
CA GLY A 415 38.10 -34.75 -14.78
C GLY A 415 38.26 -35.22 -16.24
N LYS A 416 37.48 -34.69 -17.22
CA LYS A 416 37.66 -34.93 -18.65
C LYS A 416 38.43 -33.82 -19.37
N ILE A 417 38.65 -32.70 -18.70
CA ILE A 417 39.44 -31.57 -19.23
C ILE A 417 40.91 -31.93 -18.97
N THR A 418 41.51 -32.49 -19.94
CA THR A 418 42.97 -32.52 -20.03
C THR A 418 43.49 -31.07 -20.01
N SER A 419 44.57 -30.89 -19.24
CA SER A 419 45.17 -29.56 -19.04
C SER A 419 45.27 -28.80 -20.40
N THR A 420 45.08 -27.48 -20.35
CA THR A 420 45.12 -26.58 -21.52
C THR A 420 46.39 -26.79 -22.38
N ALA A 421 47.46 -27.25 -21.76
CA ALA A 421 48.70 -27.64 -22.41
C ALA A 421 48.54 -28.92 -23.29
N GLN A 422 47.73 -29.88 -22.88
CA GLN A 422 47.48 -31.12 -23.63
C GLN A 422 46.49 -30.90 -24.78
N ALA A 423 45.47 -30.01 -24.58
CA ALA A 423 44.58 -29.61 -25.68
C ALA A 423 45.31 -28.77 -26.74
N ALA A 424 46.20 -27.87 -26.31
CA ALA A 424 47.05 -27.10 -27.21
C ALA A 424 48.06 -28.00 -27.97
N LYS A 425 48.60 -29.02 -27.31
CA LYS A 425 49.51 -30.01 -27.92
C LYS A 425 48.78 -30.85 -28.95
N SER A 426 47.59 -31.35 -28.66
CA SER A 426 46.78 -32.13 -29.61
C SER A 426 46.31 -31.29 -30.81
N ALA A 427 45.90 -30.02 -30.59
CA ALA A 427 45.58 -29.11 -31.67
C ALA A 427 46.79 -28.78 -32.55
N MET A 428 47.95 -28.61 -31.95
CA MET A 428 49.21 -28.33 -32.69
C MET A 428 49.70 -29.53 -33.47
N VAL A 429 49.58 -30.75 -32.92
CA VAL A 429 49.88 -32.01 -33.60
C VAL A 429 48.94 -32.25 -34.79
N ALA A 430 47.64 -31.98 -34.61
CA ALA A 430 46.65 -32.05 -35.68
C ALA A 430 46.90 -31.04 -36.80
N TRP A 431 47.29 -29.78 -36.45
CA TRP A 431 47.58 -28.73 -37.40
C TRP A 431 48.89 -29.02 -38.18
N LEU A 432 49.89 -29.64 -37.53
CA LEU A 432 51.17 -30.00 -38.17
C LEU A 432 51.08 -31.29 -38.96
N GLY A 433 49.95 -31.99 -38.95
CA GLY A 433 49.76 -33.26 -39.68
C GLY A 433 50.68 -34.39 -39.22
N ILE A 434 51.24 -34.30 -38.01
CA ILE A 434 52.10 -35.33 -37.42
C ILE A 434 51.23 -36.46 -36.90
N LYS A 435 51.31 -37.66 -37.52
CA LYS A 435 50.69 -38.84 -36.96
C LYS A 435 51.43 -39.22 -35.68
N GLU A 436 50.74 -39.28 -34.56
CA GLU A 436 51.24 -39.83 -33.30
C GLU A 436 51.68 -41.28 -33.57
N LYS A 437 52.93 -41.58 -33.30
CA LYS A 437 53.46 -42.92 -33.38
C LYS A 437 52.88 -43.69 -32.21
N ASP A 438 52.13 -44.70 -32.54
CA ASP A 438 51.59 -45.65 -31.57
C ASP A 438 52.78 -46.46 -31.02
N ASP A 439 53.39 -45.99 -29.94
CA ASP A 439 54.41 -46.74 -29.22
C ASP A 439 53.64 -47.76 -28.34
N GLY A 440 53.22 -48.86 -29.03
CA GLY A 440 52.78 -50.08 -28.37
C GLY A 440 53.89 -50.61 -27.47
N LEU A 441 53.73 -50.49 -26.17
CA LEU A 441 54.46 -51.24 -25.19
C LEU A 441 53.93 -52.70 -25.27
N PRO A 442 54.78 -53.71 -25.49
CA PRO A 442 54.36 -55.08 -25.30
C PRO A 442 54.26 -55.44 -23.84
N ASP A 443 53.35 -56.34 -23.51
CA ASP A 443 53.04 -56.98 -22.24
C ASP A 443 54.22 -57.23 -21.29
#